data_ab804888f6273129983ee0ae81ac29f4
#
_entry.id   ab804888f6273129983ee0ae81ac29f4
#
_cell.length_a   1.000
_cell.length_b   1.000
_cell.length_c   1.000
_cell.angle_alpha   90.00
_cell.angle_beta   90.00
_cell.angle_gamma   90.00
#
_symmetry.space_group_name_H-M   'P 1'
#
loop_
_entity.id
_entity.type
_entity.pdbx_description
1 polymer ?
#
loop_
_entity_poly.entity_id
_entity_poly.type
_entity_poly.pdbx_seq_one_letter_code
_entity_poly.pdbx_strand_id
1 'polypeptide(L)'
;MLNLLYPKVCPFCGEISPEGVCSECKKKIIYVRQPRCMRCGKPIKDEYKEYCSDCAKRTSHITQGRSLWLHKEPVSTAIYKFKYNNKRSWGELFAAEMAQAYKDQVIKWGIEEIIPIPLHKSRKRKRGYNQAEIIAKCLSEKTGVPLVSDALFRVKKTTAQKKLDRQERMGNLRDAFALSERWKPVANVLLIDDIYTTGATVEQAAKILKKAGAQNVYFLTISIGQGI
;
A
#
# COMPACT_ATOMS: atom_id res chain seq x y z
N MET A 1 -24.06 5.72 -21.08
CA MET A 1 -24.30 7.20 -21.08
C MET A 1 -23.54 7.98 -20.00
N LEU A 2 -23.32 7.50 -18.79
CA LEU A 2 -22.58 8.23 -17.72
C LEU A 2 -21.09 8.56 -18.06
N ASN A 3 -20.43 7.78 -18.91
CA ASN A 3 -19.05 8.03 -19.31
C ASN A 3 -18.83 9.24 -20.22
N LEU A 4 -19.89 9.76 -20.86
CA LEU A 4 -19.81 11.00 -21.68
C LEU A 4 -19.79 12.25 -20.81
N LEU A 5 -20.49 12.25 -19.66
CA LEU A 5 -20.58 13.39 -18.75
C LEU A 5 -19.39 13.45 -17.77
N TYR A 6 -18.78 12.30 -17.44
CA TYR A 6 -17.63 12.18 -16.53
C TYR A 6 -16.59 11.23 -17.12
N PRO A 7 -15.81 11.68 -18.12
CA PRO A 7 -14.80 10.84 -18.74
C PRO A 7 -13.71 10.45 -17.74
N LYS A 8 -13.20 9.23 -17.84
CA LYS A 8 -12.02 8.80 -17.06
C LYS A 8 -10.83 9.65 -17.49
N VAL A 9 -10.11 10.18 -16.51
CA VAL A 9 -8.92 10.98 -16.72
C VAL A 9 -7.69 10.27 -16.17
N CYS A 10 -6.57 10.40 -16.87
CA CYS A 10 -5.28 9.91 -16.42
C CYS A 10 -4.90 10.58 -15.08
N PRO A 11 -4.60 9.83 -13.99
CA PRO A 11 -4.28 10.42 -12.69
C PRO A 11 -2.94 11.18 -12.67
N PHE A 12 -2.13 11.02 -13.71
CA PHE A 12 -0.79 11.60 -13.78
C PHE A 12 -0.74 12.91 -14.55
N CYS A 13 -1.39 13.00 -15.71
CA CYS A 13 -1.41 14.24 -16.52
C CYS A 13 -2.76 14.97 -16.50
N GLY A 14 -3.87 14.29 -16.17
CA GLY A 14 -5.22 14.87 -16.19
C GLY A 14 -5.92 14.76 -17.55
N GLU A 15 -5.27 14.28 -18.60
CA GLU A 15 -5.86 14.06 -19.91
C GLU A 15 -6.92 12.96 -19.90
N ILE A 16 -7.92 13.06 -20.77
CA ILE A 16 -8.94 12.04 -20.93
C ILE A 16 -8.27 10.73 -21.35
N SER A 17 -8.51 9.66 -20.59
CA SER A 17 -7.97 8.33 -20.85
C SER A 17 -8.95 7.26 -20.40
N PRO A 18 -9.73 6.69 -21.33
CA PRO A 18 -10.68 5.62 -21.03
C PRO A 18 -10.01 4.39 -20.40
N GLU A 19 -8.75 4.13 -20.74
CA GLU A 19 -7.94 3.04 -20.19
C GLU A 19 -7.41 3.32 -18.77
N GLY A 20 -7.58 4.55 -18.27
CA GLY A 20 -7.06 4.98 -16.96
C GLY A 20 -5.72 5.68 -17.08
N VAL A 21 -4.60 4.96 -17.10
CA VAL A 21 -3.27 5.54 -17.31
C VAL A 21 -3.02 5.66 -18.82
N CYS A 22 -2.79 6.88 -19.32
CA CYS A 22 -2.52 7.10 -20.75
C CYS A 22 -1.13 6.56 -21.16
N SER A 23 -0.95 6.28 -22.45
CA SER A 23 0.29 5.72 -23.01
C SER A 23 1.53 6.57 -22.71
N GLU A 24 1.41 7.89 -22.78
CA GLU A 24 2.51 8.81 -22.50
C GLU A 24 2.94 8.80 -21.02
N CYS A 25 1.97 8.69 -20.10
CA CYS A 25 2.29 8.57 -18.69
C CYS A 25 2.85 7.18 -18.34
N LYS A 26 2.39 6.11 -19.01
CA LYS A 26 2.98 4.77 -18.84
C LYS A 26 4.48 4.76 -19.14
N LYS A 27 4.95 5.53 -20.12
CA LYS A 27 6.39 5.69 -20.45
C LYS A 27 7.19 6.41 -19.36
N LYS A 28 6.56 7.32 -18.60
CA LYS A 28 7.21 8.13 -17.55
C LYS A 28 7.20 7.47 -16.18
N ILE A 29 6.31 6.51 -15.96
CA ILE A 29 6.20 5.78 -14.71
C ILE A 29 7.29 4.71 -14.62
N ILE A 30 7.96 4.67 -13.47
CA ILE A 30 8.97 3.64 -13.22
C ILE A 30 8.32 2.51 -12.42
N TYR A 31 8.08 1.39 -13.07
CA TYR A 31 7.60 0.16 -12.45
C TYR A 31 8.70 -0.49 -11.62
N VAL A 32 8.33 -1.05 -10.47
CA VAL A 32 9.26 -1.82 -9.64
C VAL A 32 9.45 -3.21 -10.26
N ARG A 33 10.64 -3.43 -10.84
CA ARG A 33 11.03 -4.68 -11.49
C ARG A 33 12.12 -5.40 -10.69
N GLN A 34 12.50 -6.59 -11.11
CA GLN A 34 13.70 -7.28 -10.64
C GLN A 34 14.97 -6.55 -11.12
N PRO A 35 16.09 -6.62 -10.36
CA PRO A 35 16.23 -7.24 -9.04
C PRO A 35 15.61 -6.36 -7.93
N ARG A 36 14.97 -7.01 -6.96
CA ARG A 36 14.31 -6.33 -5.84
C ARG A 36 14.44 -7.10 -4.54
N CYS A 37 14.46 -6.40 -3.43
CA CYS A 37 14.53 -6.97 -2.10
C CYS A 37 13.42 -8.01 -1.87
N MET A 38 13.81 -9.21 -1.42
CA MET A 38 12.87 -10.32 -1.19
C MET A 38 11.83 -9.99 -0.12
N ARG A 39 12.18 -9.17 0.89
CA ARG A 39 11.25 -8.78 1.95
C ARG A 39 10.37 -7.60 1.58
N CYS A 40 10.94 -6.43 1.28
CA CYS A 40 10.13 -5.20 1.11
C CYS A 40 9.83 -4.84 -0.35
N GLY A 41 10.38 -5.55 -1.32
CA GLY A 41 10.18 -5.27 -2.75
C GLY A 41 10.89 -4.01 -3.27
N LYS A 42 11.74 -3.34 -2.46
CA LYS A 42 12.54 -2.19 -2.90
C LYS A 42 13.50 -2.63 -4.01
N PRO A 43 13.64 -1.88 -5.13
CA PRO A 43 14.68 -2.17 -6.12
C PRO A 43 16.06 -2.20 -5.49
N ILE A 44 16.89 -3.15 -5.90
CA ILE A 44 18.30 -3.28 -5.52
C ILE A 44 19.13 -3.28 -6.80
N LYS A 45 20.36 -2.75 -6.71
CA LYS A 45 21.25 -2.66 -7.89
C LYS A 45 21.99 -3.97 -8.16
N ASP A 46 22.28 -4.68 -7.09
CA ASP A 46 23.08 -5.91 -7.11
C ASP A 46 22.13 -7.12 -7.12
N GLU A 47 22.12 -7.86 -8.22
CA GLU A 47 21.26 -9.02 -8.42
C GLU A 47 21.60 -10.23 -7.51
N TYR A 48 22.82 -10.27 -6.97
CA TYR A 48 23.26 -11.30 -6.03
C TYR A 48 22.76 -11.03 -4.60
N LYS A 49 22.21 -9.85 -4.31
CA LYS A 49 21.67 -9.52 -2.99
C LYS A 49 20.19 -9.85 -2.90
N GLU A 50 19.83 -10.65 -1.93
CA GLU A 50 18.43 -10.93 -1.63
C GLU A 50 17.71 -9.76 -0.91
N TYR A 51 18.43 -9.01 -0.07
CA TYR A 51 17.87 -7.97 0.77
C TYR A 51 18.52 -6.61 0.54
N CYS A 52 17.71 -5.56 0.54
CA CYS A 52 18.24 -4.19 0.58
C CYS A 52 18.94 -3.93 1.92
N SER A 53 19.78 -2.88 1.96
CA SER A 53 20.56 -2.50 3.15
C SER A 53 19.69 -2.33 4.40
N ASP A 54 18.46 -1.86 4.25
CA ASP A 54 17.51 -1.69 5.33
C ASP A 54 16.99 -3.01 5.89
N CYS A 55 16.65 -3.95 5.01
CA CYS A 55 16.10 -5.24 5.39
C CYS A 55 17.16 -6.22 5.89
N ALA A 56 18.39 -6.11 5.42
CA ALA A 56 19.50 -6.93 5.90
C ALA A 56 19.86 -6.65 7.38
N LYS A 57 19.67 -5.38 7.81
CA LYS A 57 20.09 -4.92 9.15
C LYS A 57 19.03 -5.08 10.24
N ARG A 58 17.84 -5.63 9.95
CA ARG A 58 16.76 -5.70 10.94
C ARG A 58 15.94 -6.98 10.84
N THR A 59 15.45 -7.43 11.97
CA THR A 59 14.34 -8.37 12.04
C THR A 59 13.05 -7.71 11.59
N SER A 60 12.10 -8.47 11.07
CA SER A 60 10.81 -7.94 10.60
C SER A 60 9.70 -8.97 10.80
N HIS A 61 8.50 -8.47 11.09
CA HIS A 61 7.28 -9.27 11.15
C HIS A 61 6.63 -9.42 9.75
N ILE A 62 7.16 -8.71 8.75
CA ILE A 62 6.71 -8.80 7.35
C ILE A 62 7.37 -10.00 6.69
N THR A 63 6.56 -10.87 6.10
CA THR A 63 7.03 -12.01 5.31
C THR A 63 7.55 -11.53 3.96
N GLN A 64 6.73 -10.85 3.19
CA GLN A 64 7.10 -10.28 1.90
C GLN A 64 6.18 -9.12 1.51
N GLY A 65 6.68 -8.20 0.67
CA GLY A 65 5.86 -7.13 0.13
C GLY A 65 6.24 -6.72 -1.28
N ARG A 66 5.31 -6.04 -1.94
CA ARG A 66 5.49 -5.52 -3.30
C ARG A 66 4.86 -4.15 -3.43
N SER A 67 5.37 -3.39 -4.39
CA SER A 67 4.84 -2.08 -4.74
C SER A 67 4.84 -1.93 -6.25
N LEU A 68 3.82 -1.23 -6.79
CA LEU A 68 3.70 -1.06 -8.24
C LEU A 68 4.83 -0.20 -8.80
N TRP A 69 5.00 1.00 -8.25
CA TRP A 69 5.81 2.06 -8.85
C TRP A 69 6.81 2.65 -7.87
N LEU A 70 7.86 3.23 -8.41
CA LEU A 70 8.73 4.09 -7.60
C LEU A 70 8.00 5.36 -7.21
N HIS A 71 8.19 5.81 -5.97
CA HIS A 71 7.61 7.04 -5.45
C HIS A 71 8.39 8.28 -5.95
N LYS A 72 8.31 8.52 -7.27
CA LYS A 72 8.86 9.66 -7.99
C LYS A 72 7.77 10.33 -8.81
N GLU A 73 8.05 11.48 -9.39
CA GLU A 73 7.12 12.08 -10.35
C GLU A 73 6.96 11.17 -11.60
N PRO A 74 5.75 11.07 -12.12
CA PRO A 74 4.50 11.76 -11.75
C PRO A 74 3.67 11.03 -10.65
N VAL A 75 4.13 9.87 -10.17
CA VAL A 75 3.42 9.01 -9.20
C VAL A 75 3.22 9.71 -7.85
N SER A 76 4.25 10.45 -7.37
CA SER A 76 4.19 11.18 -6.10
C SER A 76 3.08 12.24 -6.09
N THR A 77 2.96 13.01 -7.17
CA THR A 77 1.89 14.02 -7.35
C THR A 77 0.51 13.36 -7.44
N ALA A 78 0.36 12.26 -8.18
CA ALA A 78 -0.92 11.56 -8.28
C ALA A 78 -1.38 11.02 -6.92
N ILE A 79 -0.48 10.39 -6.15
CA ILE A 79 -0.80 9.91 -4.80
C ILE A 79 -1.12 11.07 -3.85
N TYR A 80 -0.44 12.21 -3.98
CA TYR A 80 -0.79 13.40 -3.22
C TYR A 80 -2.21 13.87 -3.52
N LYS A 81 -2.58 14.00 -4.80
CA LYS A 81 -3.93 14.38 -5.23
C LYS A 81 -4.98 13.34 -4.77
N PHE A 82 -4.67 12.05 -4.84
CA PHE A 82 -5.50 10.97 -4.31
C PHE A 82 -5.74 11.11 -2.80
N LYS A 83 -4.77 11.61 -2.03
CA LYS A 83 -4.90 11.84 -0.59
C LYS A 83 -5.67 13.10 -0.19
N TYR A 84 -5.58 14.15 -0.98
CA TYR A 84 -5.97 15.49 -0.53
C TYR A 84 -6.97 16.22 -1.43
N ASN A 85 -7.17 15.76 -2.66
CA ASN A 85 -8.03 16.42 -3.66
C ASN A 85 -9.29 15.63 -4.00
N ASN A 86 -9.77 14.79 -3.08
CA ASN A 86 -11.01 14.00 -3.22
C ASN A 86 -11.12 13.16 -4.51
N LYS A 87 -9.98 12.65 -5.01
CA LYS A 87 -9.92 11.82 -6.23
C LYS A 87 -10.17 10.34 -5.92
N ARG A 88 -11.32 10.01 -5.29
CA ARG A 88 -11.68 8.65 -4.85
C ARG A 88 -11.69 7.64 -5.99
N SER A 89 -12.20 8.02 -7.16
CA SER A 89 -12.26 7.16 -8.35
C SER A 89 -10.89 6.63 -8.81
N TRP A 90 -9.80 7.33 -8.48
CA TRP A 90 -8.46 6.84 -8.80
C TRP A 90 -8.07 5.59 -8.00
N GLY A 91 -8.72 5.31 -6.88
CA GLY A 91 -8.50 4.09 -6.12
C GLY A 91 -8.83 2.83 -6.89
N GLU A 92 -9.91 2.85 -7.69
CA GLU A 92 -10.28 1.74 -8.57
C GLU A 92 -9.20 1.48 -9.65
N LEU A 93 -8.68 2.57 -10.23
CA LEU A 93 -7.62 2.48 -11.21
C LEU A 93 -6.34 1.91 -10.60
N PHE A 94 -5.90 2.43 -9.44
CA PHE A 94 -4.72 1.92 -8.75
C PHE A 94 -4.88 0.47 -8.32
N ALA A 95 -6.08 0.07 -7.90
CA ALA A 95 -6.38 -1.32 -7.58
C ALA A 95 -6.39 -2.22 -8.83
N ALA A 96 -6.86 -1.72 -9.98
CA ALA A 96 -6.81 -2.45 -11.24
C ALA A 96 -5.37 -2.71 -11.69
N GLU A 97 -4.51 -1.70 -11.67
CA GLU A 97 -3.08 -1.82 -11.97
C GLU A 97 -2.39 -2.79 -10.98
N MET A 98 -2.74 -2.72 -9.69
CA MET A 98 -2.20 -3.61 -8.66
C MET A 98 -2.65 -5.06 -8.88
N ALA A 99 -3.92 -5.29 -9.20
CA ALA A 99 -4.44 -6.61 -9.50
C ALA A 99 -3.78 -7.19 -10.75
N GLN A 100 -3.65 -6.40 -11.82
CA GLN A 100 -2.97 -6.82 -13.06
C GLN A 100 -1.51 -7.25 -12.79
N ALA A 101 -0.81 -6.50 -11.94
CA ALA A 101 0.60 -6.76 -11.64
C ALA A 101 0.83 -7.90 -10.65
N TYR A 102 -0.12 -8.15 -9.72
CA TYR A 102 0.14 -8.99 -8.55
C TYR A 102 -0.94 -10.02 -8.23
N LYS A 103 -1.98 -10.22 -9.07
CA LYS A 103 -3.01 -11.24 -8.83
C LYS A 103 -2.39 -12.63 -8.62
N ASP A 104 -1.50 -13.04 -9.51
CA ASP A 104 -0.83 -14.35 -9.42
C ASP A 104 0.05 -14.45 -8.16
N GLN A 105 0.67 -13.33 -7.77
CA GLN A 105 1.46 -13.29 -6.53
C GLN A 105 0.58 -13.41 -5.29
N VAL A 106 -0.61 -12.79 -5.28
CA VAL A 106 -1.60 -12.91 -4.19
C VAL A 106 -2.07 -14.36 -4.07
N ILE A 107 -2.35 -15.02 -5.19
CA ILE A 107 -2.70 -16.45 -5.24
C ILE A 107 -1.53 -17.30 -4.71
N LYS A 108 -0.32 -17.07 -5.19
CA LYS A 108 0.89 -17.79 -4.75
C LYS A 108 1.17 -17.63 -3.25
N TRP A 109 0.84 -16.47 -2.67
CA TRP A 109 0.97 -16.24 -1.24
C TRP A 109 -0.13 -16.93 -0.42
N GLY A 110 -1.16 -17.49 -1.06
CA GLY A 110 -2.28 -18.14 -0.40
C GLY A 110 -3.01 -17.18 0.54
N ILE A 111 -3.22 -15.92 0.11
CA ILE A 111 -3.84 -14.88 0.95
C ILE A 111 -5.27 -15.26 1.29
N GLU A 112 -5.61 -15.23 2.58
CA GLU A 112 -6.92 -15.54 3.11
C GLU A 112 -7.74 -14.29 3.41
N GLU A 113 -7.08 -13.19 3.81
CA GLU A 113 -7.74 -11.92 4.12
C GLU A 113 -6.93 -10.72 3.64
N ILE A 114 -7.64 -9.68 3.17
CA ILE A 114 -7.08 -8.37 2.85
C ILE A 114 -7.47 -7.39 3.95
N ILE A 115 -6.47 -6.76 4.57
CA ILE A 115 -6.66 -5.79 5.65
C ILE A 115 -6.05 -4.45 5.23
N PRO A 116 -6.86 -3.38 5.07
CA PRO A 116 -6.34 -2.05 4.78
C PRO A 116 -5.70 -1.42 6.01
N ILE A 117 -4.57 -0.75 5.84
CA ILE A 117 -3.96 0.06 6.89
C ILE A 117 -4.91 1.21 7.26
N PRO A 118 -5.34 1.31 8.54
CA PRO A 118 -6.31 2.32 8.94
C PRO A 118 -5.70 3.72 9.08
N LEU A 119 -6.49 4.74 8.76
CA LEU A 119 -6.22 6.11 9.12
C LEU A 119 -6.72 6.41 10.54
N HIS A 120 -6.04 7.32 11.24
CA HIS A 120 -6.59 7.89 12.47
C HIS A 120 -7.91 8.61 12.18
N LYS A 121 -8.88 8.54 13.12
CA LYS A 121 -10.25 9.13 12.98
C LYS A 121 -10.22 10.59 12.49
N SER A 122 -9.32 11.42 13.03
CA SER A 122 -9.20 12.83 12.60
C SER A 122 -8.75 12.97 11.14
N ARG A 123 -7.86 12.11 10.65
CA ARG A 123 -7.43 12.13 9.24
C ARG A 123 -8.53 11.59 8.32
N LYS A 124 -9.24 10.53 8.73
CA LYS A 124 -10.37 9.97 7.96
C LYS A 124 -11.48 11.05 7.83
N ARG A 125 -11.78 11.80 8.92
CA ARG A 125 -12.75 12.92 8.90
C ARG A 125 -12.30 14.04 7.94
N LYS A 126 -11.02 14.45 8.00
CA LYS A 126 -10.49 15.53 7.13
C LYS A 126 -10.44 15.12 5.65
N ARG A 127 -10.13 13.85 5.32
CA ARG A 127 -10.03 13.35 3.94
C ARG A 127 -11.37 12.87 3.38
N GLY A 128 -12.29 12.49 4.26
CA GLY A 128 -13.56 11.87 3.89
C GLY A 128 -13.46 10.37 3.54
N TYR A 129 -12.26 9.79 3.41
CA TYR A 129 -12.05 8.38 3.06
C TYR A 129 -10.66 7.89 3.46
N ASN A 130 -10.51 6.56 3.48
CA ASN A 130 -9.22 5.87 3.63
C ASN A 130 -8.79 5.31 2.26
N GLN A 131 -7.65 5.76 1.74
CA GLN A 131 -7.10 5.34 0.46
C GLN A 131 -6.85 3.84 0.40
N ALA A 132 -6.24 3.30 1.45
CA ALA A 132 -5.96 1.88 1.56
C ALA A 132 -7.25 1.03 1.53
N GLU A 133 -8.33 1.51 2.15
CA GLU A 133 -9.63 0.84 2.19
C GLU A 133 -10.28 0.77 0.80
N ILE A 134 -10.22 1.87 0.01
CA ILE A 134 -10.74 1.87 -1.37
C ILE A 134 -9.97 0.86 -2.23
N ILE A 135 -8.64 0.89 -2.16
CA ILE A 135 -7.80 -0.03 -2.94
C ILE A 135 -8.05 -1.47 -2.51
N ALA A 136 -8.10 -1.75 -1.21
CA ALA A 136 -8.33 -3.08 -0.66
C ALA A 136 -9.69 -3.65 -1.09
N LYS A 137 -10.74 -2.82 -1.08
CA LYS A 137 -12.07 -3.21 -1.55
C LYS A 137 -12.05 -3.63 -3.03
N CYS A 138 -11.53 -2.77 -3.89
CA CYS A 138 -11.44 -3.09 -5.32
C CYS A 138 -10.51 -4.28 -5.62
N LEU A 139 -9.45 -4.46 -4.83
CA LEU A 139 -8.55 -5.62 -4.97
C LEU A 139 -9.27 -6.91 -4.53
N SER A 140 -10.02 -6.87 -3.43
CA SER A 140 -10.86 -7.98 -2.96
C SER A 140 -11.85 -8.42 -4.04
N GLU A 141 -12.57 -7.47 -4.65
CA GLU A 141 -13.51 -7.74 -5.75
C GLU A 141 -12.82 -8.41 -6.97
N LYS A 142 -11.56 -8.04 -7.26
CA LYS A 142 -10.81 -8.57 -8.41
C LYS A 142 -10.13 -9.91 -8.15
N THR A 143 -9.80 -10.21 -6.91
CA THR A 143 -9.07 -11.43 -6.53
C THR A 143 -9.95 -12.48 -5.89
N GLY A 144 -11.15 -12.10 -5.42
CA GLY A 144 -12.04 -12.97 -4.63
C GLY A 144 -11.60 -13.15 -3.17
N VAL A 145 -10.49 -12.54 -2.75
CA VAL A 145 -10.01 -12.64 -1.36
C VAL A 145 -10.84 -11.73 -0.45
N PRO A 146 -11.33 -12.21 0.70
CA PRO A 146 -12.17 -11.44 1.62
C PRO A 146 -11.50 -10.16 2.14
N LEU A 147 -12.27 -9.06 2.19
CA LEU A 147 -11.86 -7.81 2.81
C LEU A 147 -12.30 -7.75 4.27
N VAL A 148 -11.36 -7.50 5.19
CA VAL A 148 -11.63 -7.27 6.61
C VAL A 148 -11.17 -5.85 6.98
N SER A 149 -12.07 -4.88 6.82
CA SER A 149 -11.74 -3.45 6.98
C SER A 149 -11.70 -2.96 8.42
N ASP A 150 -12.22 -3.73 9.36
CA ASP A 150 -12.32 -3.43 10.78
C ASP A 150 -11.40 -4.29 11.67
N ALA A 151 -10.49 -5.04 11.08
CA ALA A 151 -9.50 -5.81 11.84
C ALA A 151 -8.53 -4.93 12.64
N LEU A 152 -8.08 -3.82 12.06
CA LEU A 152 -7.12 -2.90 12.66
C LEU A 152 -7.71 -1.50 12.85
N PHE A 153 -7.39 -0.88 13.99
CA PHE A 153 -7.73 0.51 14.29
C PHE A 153 -6.48 1.33 14.56
N ARG A 154 -6.46 2.59 14.12
CA ARG A 154 -5.41 3.52 14.47
C ARG A 154 -5.82 4.35 15.67
N VAL A 155 -5.23 4.08 16.84
CA VAL A 155 -5.60 4.68 18.13
C VAL A 155 -4.85 5.98 18.44
N LYS A 156 -3.60 6.13 17.96
CA LYS A 156 -2.81 7.35 18.20
C LYS A 156 -2.87 8.31 17.00
N LYS A 157 -3.05 9.61 17.29
CA LYS A 157 -2.85 10.70 16.33
C LYS A 157 -1.35 10.96 16.18
N THR A 158 -0.73 10.28 15.22
CA THR A 158 0.70 10.42 14.96
C THR A 158 0.98 11.64 14.07
N THR A 159 2.15 12.29 14.25
CA THR A 159 2.62 13.38 13.37
C THR A 159 2.68 12.92 11.89
N ALA A 160 2.50 13.87 10.95
CA ALA A 160 2.59 13.54 9.54
C ALA A 160 4.02 13.07 9.20
N GLN A 161 4.15 11.87 8.65
CA GLN A 161 5.45 11.23 8.37
C GLN A 161 6.36 12.04 7.42
N LYS A 162 5.79 12.99 6.63
CA LYS A 162 6.58 13.89 5.77
C LYS A 162 7.55 14.79 6.54
N LYS A 163 7.27 15.08 7.83
CA LYS A 163 8.06 15.98 8.70
C LYS A 163 9.03 15.25 9.62
N LEU A 164 9.10 13.92 9.54
CA LEU A 164 9.87 13.09 10.47
C LEU A 164 10.99 12.37 9.75
N ASP A 165 12.13 12.22 10.42
CA ASP A 165 13.19 11.34 10.00
C ASP A 165 12.82 9.84 10.17
N ARG A 166 13.76 8.95 9.91
CA ARG A 166 13.51 7.51 9.96
C ARG A 166 13.29 6.99 11.38
N GLN A 167 14.08 7.43 12.35
CA GLN A 167 13.97 6.99 13.75
C GLN A 167 12.71 7.56 14.38
N GLU A 168 12.43 8.84 14.13
CA GLU A 168 11.20 9.50 14.54
C GLU A 168 9.95 8.82 13.99
N ARG A 169 9.98 8.35 12.73
CA ARG A 169 8.84 7.58 12.15
C ARG A 169 8.59 6.27 12.87
N MET A 170 9.64 5.57 13.31
CA MET A 170 9.50 4.32 14.07
C MET A 170 8.94 4.59 15.47
N GLY A 171 9.45 5.60 16.17
CA GLY A 171 8.97 6.00 17.49
C GLY A 171 7.54 6.53 17.48
N ASN A 172 7.21 7.36 16.47
CA ASN A 172 5.88 7.96 16.30
C ASN A 172 4.76 6.92 16.07
N LEU A 173 5.11 5.73 15.59
CA LEU A 173 4.16 4.64 15.30
C LEU A 173 4.10 3.57 16.39
N ARG A 174 4.92 3.67 17.45
CA ARG A 174 4.87 2.74 18.56
C ARG A 174 3.48 2.76 19.20
N ASP A 175 2.84 1.60 19.29
CA ASP A 175 1.47 1.42 19.79
C ASP A 175 0.42 2.28 19.09
N ALA A 176 0.62 2.57 17.78
CA ALA A 176 -0.30 3.38 17.00
C ALA A 176 -1.54 2.61 16.53
N PHE A 177 -1.49 1.29 16.56
CA PHE A 177 -2.58 0.42 16.13
C PHE A 177 -3.09 -0.44 17.28
N ALA A 178 -4.37 -0.79 17.19
CA ALA A 178 -5.03 -1.82 18.00
C ALA A 178 -5.72 -2.81 17.07
N LEU A 179 -5.84 -4.07 17.52
CA LEU A 179 -6.56 -5.12 16.84
C LEU A 179 -8.00 -5.17 17.35
N SER A 180 -8.93 -5.53 16.48
CA SER A 180 -10.32 -5.83 16.84
C SER A 180 -10.39 -7.12 17.64
N GLU A 181 -11.13 -7.14 18.73
CA GLU A 181 -11.42 -8.34 19.50
C GLU A 181 -12.21 -9.39 18.70
N ARG A 182 -12.90 -8.93 17.66
CA ARG A 182 -13.68 -9.80 16.76
C ARG A 182 -12.86 -10.47 15.70
N TRP A 183 -11.64 -9.96 15.43
CA TRP A 183 -10.80 -10.55 14.41
C TRP A 183 -10.29 -11.92 14.85
N LYS A 184 -10.41 -12.89 13.98
CA LYS A 184 -9.88 -14.24 14.18
C LYS A 184 -8.63 -14.41 13.33
N PRO A 185 -7.53 -14.96 13.88
CA PRO A 185 -6.31 -15.13 13.12
C PRO A 185 -6.47 -16.12 11.98
N VAL A 186 -5.93 -15.75 10.83
CA VAL A 186 -5.77 -16.59 9.64
C VAL A 186 -4.27 -16.76 9.34
N ALA A 187 -3.90 -17.75 8.53
CA ALA A 187 -2.49 -18.01 8.28
C ALA A 187 -1.83 -16.88 7.49
N ASN A 188 -2.45 -16.42 6.41
CA ASN A 188 -1.84 -15.50 5.46
C ASN A 188 -2.67 -14.21 5.28
N VAL A 189 -2.16 -13.10 5.79
CA VAL A 189 -2.79 -11.78 5.73
C VAL A 189 -2.08 -10.87 4.73
N LEU A 190 -2.87 -10.16 3.91
CA LEU A 190 -2.38 -9.11 3.01
C LEU A 190 -2.74 -7.72 3.53
N LEU A 191 -1.74 -6.93 3.90
CA LEU A 191 -1.90 -5.52 4.23
C LEU A 191 -1.87 -4.65 2.97
N ILE A 192 -2.78 -3.69 2.89
CA ILE A 192 -2.80 -2.68 1.82
C ILE A 192 -2.50 -1.30 2.39
N ASP A 193 -1.55 -0.58 1.75
CA ASP A 193 -1.28 0.83 2.04
C ASP A 193 -1.01 1.58 0.73
N ASP A 194 -0.95 2.91 0.78
CA ASP A 194 -0.69 3.73 -0.41
C ASP A 194 0.80 3.85 -0.74
N ILE A 195 1.66 4.02 0.26
CA ILE A 195 3.11 4.23 0.07
C ILE A 195 3.91 3.45 1.11
N TYR A 196 4.90 2.69 0.63
CA TYR A 196 5.96 2.14 1.47
C TYR A 196 7.17 3.06 1.46
N THR A 197 7.54 3.62 2.59
CA THR A 197 8.76 4.45 2.76
C THR A 197 9.82 3.73 3.58
N THR A 198 9.75 3.84 4.89
CA THR A 198 10.61 3.11 5.84
C THR A 198 10.05 1.75 6.24
N GLY A 199 8.79 1.49 5.90
CA GLY A 199 8.04 0.30 6.29
C GLY A 199 7.49 0.34 7.72
N ALA A 200 7.72 1.42 8.48
CA ALA A 200 7.33 1.50 9.89
C ALA A 200 5.83 1.28 10.13
N THR A 201 4.97 1.77 9.24
CA THR A 201 3.51 1.58 9.31
C THR A 201 3.14 0.11 9.16
N VAL A 202 3.60 -0.52 8.08
CA VAL A 202 3.31 -1.93 7.77
C VAL A 202 3.92 -2.85 8.82
N GLU A 203 5.14 -2.55 9.29
CA GLU A 203 5.82 -3.31 10.33
C GLU A 203 5.05 -3.33 11.65
N GLN A 204 4.52 -2.18 12.10
CA GLN A 204 3.72 -2.13 13.33
C GLN A 204 2.39 -2.90 13.19
N ALA A 205 1.72 -2.79 12.05
CA ALA A 205 0.52 -3.58 11.76
C ALA A 205 0.83 -5.08 11.72
N ALA A 206 1.89 -5.47 11.02
CA ALA A 206 2.35 -6.87 10.94
C ALA A 206 2.69 -7.45 12.33
N LYS A 207 3.38 -6.67 13.17
CA LYS A 207 3.71 -7.08 14.54
C LYS A 207 2.47 -7.44 15.36
N ILE A 208 1.41 -6.65 15.25
CA ILE A 208 0.17 -6.88 16.00
C ILE A 208 -0.55 -8.14 15.48
N LEU A 209 -0.66 -8.29 14.16
CA LEU A 209 -1.29 -9.46 13.54
C LEU A 209 -0.53 -10.76 13.87
N LYS A 210 0.81 -10.73 13.80
CA LYS A 210 1.68 -11.86 14.19
C LYS A 210 1.49 -12.24 15.66
N LYS A 211 1.44 -11.25 16.57
CA LYS A 211 1.18 -11.51 17.99
C LYS A 211 -0.19 -12.12 18.25
N ALA A 212 -1.16 -11.83 17.40
CA ALA A 212 -2.52 -12.37 17.49
C ALA A 212 -2.68 -13.73 16.82
N GLY A 213 -1.64 -14.28 16.18
CA GLY A 213 -1.64 -15.63 15.62
C GLY A 213 -1.54 -15.73 14.09
N ALA A 214 -1.46 -14.62 13.34
CA ALA A 214 -1.19 -14.69 11.90
C ALA A 214 0.18 -15.33 11.64
N GLN A 215 0.25 -16.30 10.74
CA GLN A 215 1.52 -16.99 10.41
C GLN A 215 2.37 -16.16 9.45
N ASN A 216 1.77 -15.57 8.43
CA ASN A 216 2.45 -14.74 7.45
C ASN A 216 1.73 -13.43 7.22
N VAL A 217 2.50 -12.35 7.12
CA VAL A 217 1.97 -11.03 6.81
C VAL A 217 2.68 -10.48 5.58
N TYR A 218 1.90 -10.28 4.55
CA TYR A 218 2.32 -9.71 3.27
C TYR A 218 1.81 -8.28 3.13
N PHE A 219 2.35 -7.52 2.18
CA PHE A 219 1.79 -6.22 1.86
C PHE A 219 1.86 -5.88 0.37
N LEU A 220 0.91 -5.06 -0.07
CA LEU A 220 0.95 -4.37 -1.36
C LEU A 220 0.75 -2.87 -1.16
N THR A 221 1.50 -2.06 -1.93
CA THR A 221 1.36 -0.59 -1.95
C THR A 221 1.39 -0.06 -3.38
N ILE A 222 0.82 1.12 -3.60
CA ILE A 222 0.87 1.79 -4.91
C ILE A 222 2.32 2.16 -5.24
N SER A 223 3.06 2.66 -4.26
CA SER A 223 4.44 3.08 -4.53
C SER A 223 5.39 2.82 -3.37
N ILE A 224 6.68 2.80 -3.71
CA ILE A 224 7.78 2.62 -2.77
C ILE A 224 8.83 3.71 -2.93
N GLY A 225 9.26 4.28 -1.80
CA GLY A 225 10.41 5.19 -1.77
C GLY A 225 11.72 4.44 -2.02
N GLN A 226 12.65 5.08 -2.73
CA GLN A 226 13.95 4.44 -3.04
C GLN A 226 14.87 4.32 -1.81
N GLY A 227 14.61 4.99 -0.70
CA GLY A 227 15.58 5.13 0.38
C GLY A 227 16.85 5.84 -0.14
N ILE A 228 17.32 6.81 0.57
CA ILE A 228 18.60 7.47 0.31
C ILE A 228 19.72 6.51 0.68
#